data_5f024c7661539da0491716fec28dc9f5
#
_entry.id   5f024c7661539da0491716fec28dc9f5
#
_cell.length_a   1.000
_cell.length_b   1.000
_cell.length_c   1.000
_cell.angle_alpha   90.00
_cell.angle_beta   90.00
_cell.angle_gamma   90.00
#
_symmetry.space_group_name_H-M   'P 1'
#
loop_
_entity.id
_entity.type
_entity.pdbx_description
1 polymer ?
#
loop_
_entity_poly.entity_id
_entity_poly.type
_entity_poly.pdbx_seq_one_letter_code
_entity_poly.pdbx_strand_id
1 'polypeptide(L)'
;YEEACKYFDQGLGFDLDPRAEYVSDMVESYGYALLNSGKQTQALAFEGIYDAFSYSADFLFLMGLIYMKNAKFEEAIQEFLRAAEKKEAKTVGTNSYLAWYNIGVIYECLDYKGEALAYYRKCGDYAKAKSRYEILAKK
;
A
#
# COMPACT_ATOMS: atom_id res chain seq x y z
N TYR A 1 17.09 5.40 -6.80
CA TYR A 1 16.03 5.86 -5.89
C TYR A 1 16.32 7.22 -5.27
N GLU A 2 17.58 7.51 -4.95
CA GLU A 2 17.95 8.80 -4.36
C GLU A 2 17.68 9.97 -5.31
N GLU A 3 17.94 9.80 -6.60
CA GLU A 3 17.62 10.83 -7.58
C GLU A 3 16.13 11.10 -7.66
N ALA A 4 15.32 10.04 -7.61
CA ALA A 4 13.86 10.19 -7.62
C ALA A 4 13.40 10.96 -6.40
N CYS A 5 13.95 10.68 -5.22
CA CYS A 5 13.60 11.40 -4.00
C CYS A 5 13.91 12.89 -4.10
N LYS A 6 15.07 13.24 -4.65
CA LYS A 6 15.45 14.65 -4.84
C LYS A 6 14.51 15.35 -5.81
N TYR A 7 14.19 14.69 -6.91
CA TYR A 7 13.31 15.24 -7.92
C TYR A 7 11.93 15.55 -7.34
N PHE A 8 11.36 14.60 -6.58
CA PHE A 8 10.03 14.76 -6.01
C PHE A 8 9.99 15.77 -4.88
N ASP A 9 11.06 15.88 -4.09
CA ASP A 9 11.16 16.92 -3.06
C ASP A 9 11.03 18.30 -3.67
N GLN A 10 11.64 18.52 -4.85
CA GLN A 10 11.50 19.76 -5.59
C GLN A 10 10.08 19.91 -6.18
N GLY A 11 9.54 18.84 -6.74
CA GLY A 11 8.22 18.85 -7.36
C GLY A 11 7.10 19.16 -6.39
N LEU A 12 7.18 18.62 -5.18
CA LEU A 12 6.15 18.84 -4.16
C LEU A 12 6.11 20.27 -3.63
N GLY A 13 7.16 21.07 -3.93
CA GLY A 13 7.19 22.48 -3.58
C GLY A 13 6.44 23.39 -4.55
N PHE A 14 5.95 22.85 -5.67
CA PHE A 14 5.24 23.62 -6.69
C PHE A 14 3.71 23.42 -6.55
N ASP A 15 2.98 24.38 -7.11
CA ASP A 15 1.51 24.33 -7.13
C ASP A 15 1.05 23.42 -8.25
N LEU A 16 1.01 22.11 -7.96
CA LEU A 16 0.62 21.08 -8.92
C LEU A 16 -0.82 20.65 -8.67
N ASP A 17 -1.54 20.33 -9.77
CA ASP A 17 -2.89 19.79 -9.68
C ASP A 17 -2.83 18.31 -9.22
N PRO A 18 -3.29 17.99 -8.01
CA PRO A 18 -3.21 16.61 -7.51
C PRO A 18 -4.08 15.64 -8.31
N ARG A 19 -5.04 16.14 -9.10
CA ARG A 19 -5.89 15.28 -9.93
C ARG A 19 -5.26 14.97 -11.29
N ALA A 20 -4.19 15.64 -11.67
CA ALA A 20 -3.48 15.30 -12.89
C ALA A 20 -2.81 13.94 -12.71
N GLU A 21 -2.99 13.05 -13.69
CA GLU A 21 -2.48 11.69 -13.59
C GLU A 21 -0.96 11.65 -13.36
N TYR A 22 -0.22 12.52 -14.05
CA TYR A 22 1.24 12.53 -13.90
C TYR A 22 1.66 12.95 -12.49
N VAL A 23 0.90 13.81 -11.81
CA VAL A 23 1.21 14.22 -10.44
C VAL A 23 1.00 13.05 -9.49
N SER A 24 -0.11 12.34 -9.64
CA SER A 24 -0.39 11.14 -8.86
C SER A 24 0.70 10.08 -9.07
N ASP A 25 1.10 9.86 -10.31
CA ASP A 25 2.16 8.90 -10.63
C ASP A 25 3.49 9.30 -10.02
N MET A 26 3.84 10.59 -10.06
CA MET A 26 5.06 11.11 -9.44
C MET A 26 5.07 10.87 -7.93
N VAL A 27 3.96 11.19 -7.27
CA VAL A 27 3.84 11.04 -5.82
C VAL A 27 3.98 9.57 -5.43
N GLU A 28 3.32 8.67 -6.16
CA GLU A 28 3.39 7.24 -5.89
C GLU A 28 4.80 6.71 -6.11
N SER A 29 5.45 7.11 -7.21
CA SER A 29 6.83 6.71 -7.49
C SER A 29 7.79 7.19 -6.40
N TYR A 30 7.58 8.41 -5.90
CA TYR A 30 8.37 8.94 -4.78
C TYR A 30 8.21 8.08 -3.53
N GLY A 31 6.97 7.72 -3.20
CA GLY A 31 6.70 6.88 -2.05
C GLY A 31 7.39 5.52 -2.15
N TYR A 32 7.28 4.88 -3.30
CA TYR A 32 7.97 3.60 -3.53
C TYR A 32 9.49 3.75 -3.47
N ALA A 33 10.02 4.85 -4.00
CA ALA A 33 11.46 5.13 -3.94
C ALA A 33 11.93 5.24 -2.49
N LEU A 34 11.17 5.92 -1.65
CA LEU A 34 11.49 6.03 -0.23
C LEU A 34 11.49 4.65 0.45
N LEU A 35 10.46 3.83 0.20
CA LEU A 35 10.38 2.50 0.79
C LEU A 35 11.53 1.61 0.32
N ASN A 36 11.85 1.66 -0.97
CA ASN A 36 12.91 0.84 -1.54
C ASN A 36 14.31 1.29 -1.12
N SER A 37 14.44 2.54 -0.68
CA SER A 37 15.71 3.10 -0.16
C SER A 37 15.85 2.93 1.35
N GLY A 38 14.92 2.24 2.00
CA GLY A 38 14.93 2.07 3.45
C GLY A 38 14.53 3.32 4.22
N LYS A 39 13.87 4.27 3.56
CA LYS A 39 13.44 5.53 4.16
C LYS A 39 11.97 5.50 4.55
N GLN A 40 11.53 4.39 5.14
CA GLN A 40 10.12 4.19 5.49
C GLN A 40 9.60 5.23 6.49
N THR A 41 10.44 5.68 7.41
CA THR A 41 10.04 6.70 8.39
C THR A 41 9.78 8.05 7.71
N GLN A 42 10.62 8.41 6.73
CA GLN A 42 10.43 9.64 5.96
C GLN A 42 9.15 9.58 5.13
N ALA A 43 8.77 8.40 4.67
CA ALA A 43 7.55 8.23 3.89
C ALA A 43 6.29 8.57 4.67
N LEU A 44 6.34 8.57 6.00
CA LEU A 44 5.20 8.98 6.84
C LEU A 44 4.78 10.43 6.58
N ALA A 45 5.67 11.26 6.00
CA ALA A 45 5.32 12.62 5.61
C ALA A 45 4.18 12.66 4.59
N PHE A 46 3.90 11.55 3.90
CA PHE A 46 2.78 11.45 2.97
C PHE A 46 1.42 11.64 3.66
N GLU A 47 1.36 11.51 4.98
CA GLU A 47 0.14 11.83 5.72
C GLU A 47 -0.29 13.29 5.46
N GLY A 48 0.67 14.18 5.22
CA GLY A 48 0.38 15.59 4.95
C GLY A 48 -0.31 15.86 3.62
N ILE A 49 -0.25 14.92 2.67
CA ILE A 49 -0.88 15.06 1.35
C ILE A 49 -2.00 14.03 1.15
N TYR A 50 -2.39 13.34 2.21
CA TYR A 50 -3.34 12.23 2.13
C TYR A 50 -4.66 12.65 1.47
N ASP A 51 -5.24 13.75 1.93
CA ASP A 51 -6.56 14.17 1.45
C ASP A 51 -6.56 14.51 -0.05
N ALA A 52 -5.45 15.01 -0.57
CA ALA A 52 -5.34 15.36 -1.98
C ALA A 52 -5.29 14.14 -2.89
N PHE A 53 -4.80 13.00 -2.40
CA PHE A 53 -4.56 11.82 -3.23
C PHE A 53 -5.37 10.60 -2.83
N SER A 54 -6.19 10.69 -1.79
CA SER A 54 -6.97 9.55 -1.29
C SER A 54 -8.07 9.06 -2.24
N TYR A 55 -8.27 9.75 -3.37
CA TYR A 55 -9.18 9.27 -4.41
C TYR A 55 -8.61 8.05 -5.16
N SER A 56 -7.31 7.84 -5.12
CA SER A 56 -6.61 6.80 -5.88
C SER A 56 -6.41 5.55 -5.05
N ALA A 57 -6.86 4.40 -5.57
CA ALA A 57 -6.61 3.10 -4.93
C ALA A 57 -5.11 2.85 -4.77
N ASP A 58 -4.32 3.21 -5.80
CA ASP A 58 -2.87 3.00 -5.78
C ASP A 58 -2.20 3.83 -4.69
N PHE A 59 -2.67 5.06 -4.46
CA PHE A 59 -2.15 5.88 -3.36
C PHE A 59 -2.50 5.27 -1.99
N LEU A 60 -3.74 4.82 -1.83
CA LEU A 60 -4.18 4.19 -0.58
C LEU A 60 -3.40 2.91 -0.31
N PHE A 61 -3.15 2.12 -1.36
CA PHE A 61 -2.33 0.93 -1.27
C PHE A 61 -0.90 1.29 -0.83
N LEU A 62 -0.31 2.32 -1.43
CA LEU A 62 1.00 2.82 -1.03
C LEU A 62 1.01 3.24 0.45
N MET A 63 -0.02 3.96 0.90
CA MET A 63 -0.12 4.34 2.31
C MET A 63 -0.17 3.11 3.22
N GLY A 64 -0.88 2.07 2.79
CA GLY A 64 -0.89 0.80 3.50
C GLY A 64 0.50 0.21 3.65
N LEU A 65 1.28 0.22 2.56
CA LEU A 65 2.66 -0.27 2.59
C LEU A 65 3.55 0.59 3.50
N ILE A 66 3.38 1.91 3.45
CA ILE A 66 4.15 2.83 4.30
C ILE A 66 3.88 2.52 5.78
N TYR A 67 2.61 2.39 6.15
CA TYR A 67 2.26 2.07 7.53
C TYR A 67 2.76 0.68 7.93
N MET A 68 2.64 -0.29 7.04
CA MET A 68 3.10 -1.66 7.31
C MET A 68 4.60 -1.70 7.56
N LYS A 69 5.39 -0.98 6.75
CA LYS A 69 6.85 -0.91 6.92
C LYS A 69 7.25 -0.18 8.21
N ASN A 70 6.37 0.65 8.74
CA ASN A 70 6.60 1.35 10.01
C ASN A 70 5.95 0.65 11.20
N ALA A 71 5.52 -0.59 11.02
CA ALA A 71 4.85 -1.41 12.03
C ALA A 71 3.57 -0.78 12.59
N LYS A 72 2.94 0.10 11.82
CA LYS A 72 1.64 0.69 12.14
C LYS A 72 0.55 -0.17 11.50
N PHE A 73 0.31 -1.35 12.08
CA PHE A 73 -0.47 -2.38 11.43
C PHE A 73 -1.97 -2.07 11.35
N GLU A 74 -2.56 -1.45 12.36
CA GLU A 74 -3.97 -1.06 12.29
C GLU A 74 -4.21 -0.04 11.18
N GLU A 75 -3.37 0.98 11.10
CA GLU A 75 -3.46 2.00 10.06
C GLU A 75 -3.25 1.38 8.69
N ALA A 76 -2.30 0.45 8.56
CA ALA A 76 -2.06 -0.25 7.30
C ALA A 76 -3.28 -1.02 6.83
N ILE A 77 -3.92 -1.77 7.72
CA ILE A 77 -5.12 -2.52 7.39
C ILE A 77 -6.23 -1.59 6.92
N GLN A 78 -6.43 -0.46 7.60
CA GLN A 78 -7.44 0.52 7.21
C GLN A 78 -7.21 1.02 5.79
N GLU A 79 -5.96 1.33 5.44
CA GLU A 79 -5.66 1.85 4.11
C GLU A 79 -5.84 0.81 3.02
N PHE A 80 -5.44 -0.44 3.29
CA PHE A 80 -5.69 -1.54 2.34
C PHE A 80 -7.18 -1.78 2.14
N LEU A 81 -7.99 -1.70 3.21
CA LEU A 81 -9.44 -1.85 3.09
C LEU A 81 -10.04 -0.71 2.27
N ARG A 82 -9.58 0.51 2.47
CA ARG A 82 -10.04 1.66 1.67
C ARG A 82 -9.66 1.51 0.21
N ALA A 83 -8.45 1.02 -0.07
CA ALA A 83 -8.03 0.74 -1.44
C ALA A 83 -8.95 -0.29 -2.10
N ALA A 84 -9.30 -1.34 -1.37
CA ALA A 84 -10.15 -2.41 -1.87
C ALA A 84 -11.59 -1.94 -2.17
N GLU A 85 -12.03 -0.84 -1.57
CA GLU A 85 -13.36 -0.27 -1.84
C GLU A 85 -13.41 0.53 -3.14
N LYS A 86 -12.26 0.90 -3.71
CA LYS A 86 -12.23 1.68 -4.94
C LYS A 86 -12.59 0.81 -6.13
N LYS A 87 -13.37 1.37 -7.07
CA LYS A 87 -13.81 0.63 -8.25
C LYS A 87 -12.72 0.49 -9.30
N GLU A 88 -11.78 1.43 -9.35
CA GLU A 88 -10.72 1.46 -10.35
C GLU A 88 -9.35 1.53 -9.69
N ALA A 89 -8.36 0.91 -10.33
CA ALA A 89 -6.97 0.98 -9.92
C ALA A 89 -6.10 1.03 -11.17
N LYS A 90 -5.01 1.78 -11.10
CA LYS A 90 -4.05 1.85 -12.21
C LYS A 90 -3.22 0.58 -12.28
N THR A 91 -2.82 0.07 -11.12
CA THR A 91 -2.08 -1.20 -11.02
C THR A 91 -3.05 -2.31 -10.64
N VAL A 92 -3.06 -3.38 -11.44
CA VAL A 92 -3.96 -4.51 -11.21
C VAL A 92 -3.73 -5.10 -9.82
N GLY A 93 -4.80 -5.22 -9.06
CA GLY A 93 -4.79 -5.87 -7.76
C GLY A 93 -4.69 -4.95 -6.55
N THR A 94 -4.30 -3.68 -6.72
CA THR A 94 -4.17 -2.76 -5.58
C THR A 94 -5.53 -2.50 -4.91
N ASN A 95 -6.62 -2.66 -5.63
CA ASN A 95 -7.97 -2.53 -5.09
C ASN A 95 -8.65 -3.90 -4.91
N SER A 96 -7.88 -4.97 -4.84
CA SER A 96 -8.44 -6.32 -4.66
C SER A 96 -7.40 -7.25 -4.02
N TYR A 97 -6.91 -8.23 -4.77
CA TYR A 97 -6.11 -9.32 -4.19
C TYR A 97 -4.78 -8.86 -3.57
N LEU A 98 -4.11 -7.84 -4.10
CA LEU A 98 -2.87 -7.35 -3.49
C LEU A 98 -3.15 -6.70 -2.14
N ALA A 99 -4.23 -5.93 -2.03
CA ALA A 99 -4.63 -5.33 -0.75
C ALA A 99 -4.97 -6.43 0.26
N TRP A 100 -5.79 -7.41 -0.14
CA TRP A 100 -6.19 -8.50 0.75
C TRP A 100 -5.01 -9.37 1.16
N TYR A 101 -4.09 -9.62 0.24
CA TYR A 101 -2.88 -10.40 0.53
C TYR A 101 -2.06 -9.71 1.64
N ASN A 102 -1.84 -8.41 1.51
CA ASN A 102 -1.08 -7.67 2.51
C ASN A 102 -1.78 -7.64 3.87
N ILE A 103 -3.11 -7.54 3.88
CA ILE A 103 -3.87 -7.64 5.13
C ILE A 103 -3.65 -9.03 5.76
N GLY A 104 -3.70 -10.07 4.95
CA GLY A 104 -3.43 -11.43 5.42
C GLY A 104 -2.05 -11.57 6.03
N VAL A 105 -1.04 -10.98 5.39
CA VAL A 105 0.34 -10.99 5.89
C VAL A 105 0.42 -10.28 7.25
N ILE A 106 -0.25 -9.14 7.40
CA ILE A 106 -0.27 -8.41 8.68
C ILE A 106 -0.89 -9.26 9.77
N TYR A 107 -2.05 -9.87 9.51
CA TYR A 107 -2.70 -10.71 10.51
C TYR A 107 -1.86 -11.95 10.86
N GLU A 108 -1.16 -12.51 9.86
CA GLU A 108 -0.26 -13.62 10.14
C GLU A 108 0.88 -13.18 11.06
N CYS A 109 1.46 -12.00 10.81
CA CYS A 109 2.52 -11.42 11.65
C CYS A 109 2.04 -11.14 13.08
N LEU A 110 0.76 -10.80 13.24
CA LEU A 110 0.15 -10.54 14.53
C LEU A 110 -0.36 -11.82 15.22
N ASP A 111 -0.17 -12.94 14.58
CA ASP A 111 -0.58 -14.26 15.08
C ASP A 111 -2.10 -14.45 15.15
N TYR A 112 -2.82 -13.76 14.26
CA TYR A 112 -4.27 -13.93 14.10
C TYR A 112 -4.53 -14.86 12.91
N LYS A 113 -4.39 -16.17 13.16
CA LYS A 113 -4.44 -17.19 12.12
C LYS A 113 -5.78 -17.20 11.37
N GLY A 114 -6.90 -17.11 12.08
CA GLY A 114 -8.22 -17.15 11.46
C GLY A 114 -8.43 -16.01 10.46
N GLU A 115 -8.11 -14.79 10.87
CA GLU A 115 -8.22 -13.61 10.03
C GLU A 115 -7.27 -13.70 8.83
N ALA A 116 -6.04 -14.16 9.07
CA ALA A 116 -5.06 -14.31 7.99
C ALA A 116 -5.55 -15.29 6.92
N LEU A 117 -6.06 -16.44 7.33
CA LEU A 117 -6.59 -17.45 6.41
C LEU A 117 -7.77 -16.90 5.61
N ALA A 118 -8.66 -16.13 6.25
CA ALA A 118 -9.81 -15.55 5.58
C ALA A 118 -9.38 -14.59 4.47
N TYR A 119 -8.39 -13.74 4.72
CA TYR A 119 -7.91 -12.78 3.72
C TYR A 119 -7.13 -13.46 2.60
N TYR A 120 -6.32 -14.48 2.91
CA TYR A 120 -5.64 -15.24 1.87
C TYR A 120 -6.63 -15.94 0.95
N ARG A 121 -7.68 -16.53 1.52
CA ARG A 121 -8.74 -17.17 0.71
C ARG A 121 -9.44 -16.17 -0.19
N LYS A 122 -9.66 -14.95 0.28
CA LYS A 122 -10.30 -13.88 -0.47
C LYS A 122 -9.53 -13.49 -1.73
N CYS A 123 -8.22 -13.75 -1.75
CA CYS A 123 -7.36 -13.44 -2.91
C CYS A 123 -7.60 -14.36 -4.11
N GLY A 124 -8.39 -15.40 -3.97
CA GLY A 124 -8.71 -16.30 -5.08
C GLY A 124 -7.49 -17.06 -5.59
N ASP A 125 -7.19 -16.91 -6.87
CA ASP A 125 -6.12 -17.68 -7.53
C ASP A 125 -4.74 -17.04 -7.43
N TYR A 126 -4.58 -15.97 -6.64
CA TYR A 126 -3.27 -15.34 -6.48
C TYR A 126 -2.29 -16.31 -5.82
N ALA A 127 -1.25 -16.70 -6.55
CA ALA A 127 -0.35 -17.79 -6.16
C ALA A 127 0.32 -17.59 -4.80
N LYS A 128 0.76 -16.37 -4.50
CA LYS A 128 1.41 -16.08 -3.21
C LYS A 128 0.45 -16.30 -2.03
N ALA A 129 -0.81 -15.89 -2.19
CA ALA A 129 -1.83 -16.07 -1.16
C ALA A 129 -2.19 -17.55 -0.97
N LYS A 130 -2.33 -18.29 -2.08
CA LYS A 130 -2.60 -19.72 -2.01
C LYS A 130 -1.49 -20.46 -1.27
N SER A 131 -0.25 -20.14 -1.58
CA SER A 131 0.91 -20.75 -0.95
C SER A 131 0.92 -20.49 0.56
N ARG A 132 0.71 -19.23 0.97
CA ARG A 132 0.68 -18.86 2.39
C ARG A 132 -0.49 -19.52 3.10
N TYR A 133 -1.64 -19.58 2.44
CA TYR A 133 -2.82 -20.25 3.01
C TYR A 133 -2.50 -21.71 3.34
N GLU A 134 -1.92 -22.43 2.39
CA GLU A 134 -1.62 -23.85 2.57
C GLU A 134 -0.62 -24.08 3.72
N ILE A 135 0.42 -23.25 3.79
CA ILE A 135 1.43 -23.37 4.85
C ILE A 135 0.79 -23.07 6.22
N LEU A 136 0.04 -21.97 6.31
CA LEU A 136 -0.55 -21.54 7.58
C LEU A 136 -1.63 -22.50 8.05
N ALA A 137 -2.45 -23.03 7.15
CA ALA A 137 -3.55 -23.93 7.50
C ALA A 137 -3.04 -25.24 8.12
N LYS A 138 -1.80 -25.63 7.80
CA LYS A 138 -1.20 -26.88 8.33
C LYS A 138 -0.59 -26.70 9.72
N LYS A 139 -0.45 -25.50 10.19
CA LYS A 139 0.05 -25.22 11.54
C LYS A 139 -1.12 -25.31 12.52
#